data_2754f84666f3522dfb2f5815d8c40577
#
_entry.id   2754f84666f3522dfb2f5815d8c40577
#
_cell.length_a   1.000
_cell.length_b   1.000
_cell.length_c   1.000
_cell.angle_alpha   90.00
_cell.angle_beta   90.00
_cell.angle_gamma   90.00
#
_symmetry.space_group_name_H-M   'P 1'
#
loop_
_entity.id
_entity.type
_entity.pdbx_description
1 polymer ?
#
loop_
_entity_poly.entity_id
_entity_poly.type
_entity_poly.pdbx_seq_one_letter_code
_entity_poly.pdbx_strand_id
1 'polypeptide(L)'
;MSVVVKPNSNSTFGVYQRITTENAGWKWLNFEARLMKRGHQWTHQTGRNEMVIVLLGGDFQVSSNRGSWKTINGRKDVFSGIAHTLYLPPNTQFTLTATSNTLDIGYGWCLAEGSFEPKFVKPEDTPVVIFGGDNATRQFNDLVPPGFGCAKIVCREVYTPSGNWSSFPAHKHDKRTLDQKGNLLEPQQDETYFYKFQKPEAYAIQQVYTKSDDNPVEEIDEIVKAKHNDVVMIPCGYHPVVAEHGFHCYYLNFLAGTDQSLANTTDPDHEWIYHSWTSKDPRLPLVTAAMNHLNLSNEI
;
A
#
# COMPACT_ATOMS: atom_id res chain seq x y z
N MET A 1 -2.40 1.96 -22.18
CA MET A 1 -3.01 2.89 -21.16
C MET A 1 -1.89 3.30 -20.22
N SER A 2 -1.79 4.57 -19.80
CA SER A 2 -0.71 4.94 -18.86
C SER A 2 -0.92 4.26 -17.51
N VAL A 3 0.12 3.67 -16.96
CA VAL A 3 0.07 3.03 -15.63
C VAL A 3 -0.03 4.05 -14.48
N VAL A 4 0.18 5.36 -14.73
CA VAL A 4 0.10 6.43 -13.73
C VAL A 4 -1.25 7.11 -13.73
N VAL A 5 -1.90 7.17 -12.55
CA VAL A 5 -3.12 7.94 -12.31
C VAL A 5 -2.79 9.12 -11.39
N LYS A 6 -3.09 10.34 -11.87
CA LYS A 6 -2.87 11.58 -11.12
C LYS A 6 -4.02 11.85 -10.15
N PRO A 7 -3.75 12.51 -9.00
CA PRO A 7 -4.80 12.91 -8.09
C PRO A 7 -5.73 13.96 -8.72
N ASN A 8 -6.98 13.98 -8.28
CA ASN A 8 -7.90 15.04 -8.65
C ASN A 8 -7.53 16.35 -7.91
N SER A 9 -6.89 17.28 -8.62
CA SER A 9 -6.41 18.55 -8.09
C SER A 9 -7.53 19.53 -7.66
N ASN A 10 -8.77 19.30 -8.09
CA ASN A 10 -9.92 20.16 -7.78
C ASN A 10 -10.59 19.83 -6.44
N SER A 11 -10.18 18.75 -5.76
CA SER A 11 -10.79 18.30 -4.52
C SER A 11 -9.99 18.79 -3.31
N THR A 12 -10.47 19.86 -2.64
CA THR A 12 -9.89 20.29 -1.36
C THR A 12 -10.23 19.29 -0.24
N PHE A 13 -11.40 18.68 -0.28
CA PHE A 13 -11.86 17.62 0.62
C PHE A 13 -12.70 16.59 -0.16
N GLY A 14 -12.76 15.37 0.34
CA GLY A 14 -13.41 14.24 -0.32
C GLY A 14 -12.39 13.31 -0.95
N VAL A 15 -12.80 12.50 -1.90
CA VAL A 15 -11.94 11.57 -2.63
C VAL A 15 -11.05 12.36 -3.59
N TYR A 16 -9.75 12.28 -3.41
CA TYR A 16 -8.77 12.94 -4.27
C TYR A 16 -7.99 11.95 -5.16
N GLN A 17 -8.07 10.65 -4.89
CA GLN A 17 -7.50 9.61 -5.73
C GLN A 17 -8.47 8.44 -5.82
N ARG A 18 -8.62 7.87 -7.04
CA ARG A 18 -9.57 6.77 -7.27
C ARG A 18 -9.09 5.83 -8.37
N ILE A 19 -8.96 4.56 -7.99
CA ILE A 19 -8.76 3.42 -8.87
C ILE A 19 -9.91 2.44 -8.64
N THR A 20 -10.58 2.02 -9.69
CA THR A 20 -11.61 0.98 -9.64
C THR A 20 -11.30 -0.10 -10.65
N THR A 21 -11.84 -1.29 -10.45
CA THR A 21 -11.70 -2.38 -11.43
C THR A 21 -12.12 -1.96 -12.84
N GLU A 22 -13.11 -1.06 -12.94
CA GLU A 22 -13.61 -0.56 -14.23
C GLU A 22 -12.62 0.39 -14.90
N ASN A 23 -12.06 1.39 -14.17
CA ASN A 23 -11.18 2.39 -14.77
C ASN A 23 -9.73 1.90 -14.92
N ALA A 24 -9.32 0.88 -14.18
CA ALA A 24 -8.02 0.25 -14.30
C ALA A 24 -7.98 -0.89 -15.34
N GLY A 25 -9.15 -1.41 -15.72
CA GLY A 25 -9.23 -2.54 -16.67
C GLY A 25 -8.79 -3.88 -16.08
N TRP A 26 -8.70 -4.00 -14.74
CA TRP A 26 -8.31 -5.20 -14.04
C TRP A 26 -9.45 -5.83 -13.22
N LYS A 27 -9.20 -6.90 -12.47
CA LYS A 27 -10.28 -7.79 -12.02
C LYS A 27 -10.68 -7.63 -10.55
N TRP A 28 -9.76 -7.29 -9.66
CA TRP A 28 -10.01 -7.47 -8.23
C TRP A 28 -9.95 -6.19 -7.42
N LEU A 29 -8.88 -5.42 -7.56
CA LEU A 29 -8.52 -4.36 -6.62
C LEU A 29 -9.18 -3.03 -6.96
N ASN A 30 -9.71 -2.39 -5.91
CA ASN A 30 -10.12 -0.99 -5.93
C ASN A 30 -9.37 -0.23 -4.85
N PHE A 31 -9.08 1.04 -5.09
CA PHE A 31 -8.38 1.92 -4.14
C PHE A 31 -8.92 3.34 -4.22
N GLU A 32 -9.07 3.99 -3.07
CA GLU A 32 -9.30 5.43 -2.97
C GLU A 32 -8.45 6.05 -1.87
N ALA A 33 -8.13 7.36 -2.03
CA ALA A 33 -7.62 8.19 -0.96
C ALA A 33 -8.55 9.39 -0.75
N ARG A 34 -8.76 9.77 0.54
CA ARG A 34 -9.76 10.74 0.95
C ARG A 34 -9.23 11.69 2.00
N LEU A 35 -9.49 13.01 1.82
CA LEU A 35 -9.28 14.05 2.81
C LEU A 35 -10.60 14.44 3.46
N MET A 36 -10.58 14.62 4.80
CA MET A 36 -11.76 15.03 5.57
C MET A 36 -11.38 16.10 6.59
N LYS A 37 -12.30 17.04 6.86
CA LYS A 37 -12.19 18.01 7.97
C LYS A 37 -12.73 17.41 9.26
N ARG A 38 -12.28 17.94 10.40
CA ARG A 38 -12.85 17.61 11.72
C ARG A 38 -14.37 17.65 11.72
N GLY A 39 -14.97 16.59 12.27
CA GLY A 39 -16.43 16.42 12.38
C GLY A 39 -17.11 15.92 11.10
N HIS A 40 -16.43 15.91 9.94
CA HIS A 40 -17.00 15.30 8.74
C HIS A 40 -17.17 13.81 8.94
N GLN A 41 -18.26 13.28 8.41
CA GLN A 41 -18.63 11.86 8.46
C GLN A 41 -18.66 11.26 7.06
N TRP A 42 -18.18 10.03 6.97
CA TRP A 42 -18.32 9.19 5.80
C TRP A 42 -19.00 7.89 6.19
N THR A 43 -20.26 7.76 5.75
CA THR A 43 -21.06 6.53 5.93
C THR A 43 -20.93 5.68 4.68
N HIS A 44 -20.69 4.40 4.89
CA HIS A 44 -20.49 3.44 3.80
C HIS A 44 -20.93 2.04 4.22
N GLN A 45 -21.18 1.19 3.23
CA GLN A 45 -21.48 -0.22 3.39
C GLN A 45 -20.56 -1.05 2.49
N THR A 46 -19.82 -2.00 3.06
CA THR A 46 -18.89 -2.85 2.31
C THR A 46 -19.59 -3.77 1.30
N GLY A 47 -20.88 -4.09 1.52
CA GLY A 47 -21.62 -5.02 0.67
C GLY A 47 -20.95 -6.39 0.64
N ARG A 48 -20.64 -6.88 -0.55
CA ARG A 48 -19.91 -8.15 -0.77
C ARG A 48 -18.38 -8.00 -0.71
N ASN A 49 -17.88 -6.79 -0.46
CA ASN A 49 -16.43 -6.54 -0.43
C ASN A 49 -15.87 -6.64 0.98
N GLU A 50 -14.63 -7.04 1.10
CA GLU A 50 -13.78 -6.69 2.22
C GLU A 50 -13.10 -5.35 1.95
N MET A 51 -12.77 -4.61 3.01
CA MET A 51 -12.15 -3.27 2.92
C MET A 51 -11.07 -3.11 3.99
N VAL A 52 -9.99 -2.47 3.62
CA VAL A 52 -8.92 -2.05 4.54
C VAL A 52 -8.80 -0.54 4.48
N ILE A 53 -8.88 0.14 5.63
CA ILE A 53 -8.72 1.58 5.81
C ILE A 53 -7.40 1.82 6.53
N VAL A 54 -6.52 2.63 5.94
CA VAL A 54 -5.19 2.97 6.44
C VAL A 54 -5.14 4.46 6.77
N LEU A 55 -4.75 4.80 8.00
CA LEU A 55 -4.53 6.18 8.41
C LEU A 55 -3.25 6.73 7.75
N LEU A 56 -3.37 7.73 6.89
CA LEU A 56 -2.23 8.43 6.27
C LEU A 56 -1.81 9.66 7.08
N GLY A 57 -2.77 10.31 7.76
CA GLY A 57 -2.50 11.42 8.67
C GLY A 57 -3.75 11.85 9.42
N GLY A 58 -3.59 12.34 10.65
CA GLY A 58 -4.68 12.75 11.54
C GLY A 58 -5.21 11.64 12.43
N ASP A 59 -6.49 11.74 12.80
CA ASP A 59 -7.20 10.81 13.69
C ASP A 59 -8.65 10.62 13.25
N PHE A 60 -9.19 9.42 13.49
CA PHE A 60 -10.58 9.10 13.22
C PHE A 60 -11.22 8.22 14.31
N GLN A 61 -12.53 8.18 14.31
CA GLN A 61 -13.32 7.16 14.99
C GLN A 61 -14.29 6.52 13.99
N VAL A 62 -14.58 5.23 14.20
CA VAL A 62 -15.52 4.46 13.40
C VAL A 62 -16.57 3.82 14.31
N SER A 63 -17.85 3.97 13.95
CA SER A 63 -18.97 3.23 14.51
C SER A 63 -19.56 2.34 13.42
N SER A 64 -19.85 1.08 13.73
CA SER A 64 -20.38 0.12 12.77
C SER A 64 -21.34 -0.88 13.43
N ASN A 65 -22.03 -1.66 12.59
CA ASN A 65 -22.82 -2.82 13.04
C ASN A 65 -21.95 -4.01 13.54
N ARG A 66 -20.61 -3.89 13.46
CA ARG A 66 -19.65 -4.93 13.86
C ARG A 66 -18.76 -4.51 15.03
N GLY A 67 -18.87 -3.26 15.51
CA GLY A 67 -18.06 -2.70 16.58
C GLY A 67 -17.74 -1.24 16.38
N SER A 68 -16.91 -0.70 17.27
CA SER A 68 -16.44 0.69 17.20
C SER A 68 -14.96 0.75 17.50
N TRP A 69 -14.26 1.60 16.77
CA TRP A 69 -12.81 1.79 16.87
C TRP A 69 -12.46 3.27 16.86
N LYS A 70 -11.36 3.60 17.49
CA LYS A 70 -10.83 4.97 17.53
C LYS A 70 -9.31 4.91 17.45
N THR A 71 -8.72 5.75 16.61
CA THR A 71 -7.28 6.00 16.64
C THR A 71 -6.92 6.76 17.91
N ILE A 72 -5.81 6.40 18.52
CA ILE A 72 -5.22 7.09 19.65
C ILE A 72 -3.78 7.39 19.27
N ASN A 73 -3.38 8.65 19.38
CA ASN A 73 -2.07 9.09 18.93
C ASN A 73 -1.83 8.73 17.46
N GLY A 74 -2.69 9.21 16.60
CA GLY A 74 -2.51 9.12 15.16
C GLY A 74 -1.21 9.79 14.72
N ARG A 75 -0.93 9.81 13.46
CA ARG A 75 0.29 10.40 12.91
C ARG A 75 -0.01 11.69 12.15
N LYS A 76 0.92 12.65 12.18
CA LYS A 76 0.80 13.90 11.43
C LYS A 76 0.74 13.63 9.92
N ASP A 77 1.61 12.74 9.45
CA ASP A 77 1.74 12.28 8.07
C ASP A 77 2.39 10.88 8.06
N VAL A 78 2.57 10.30 6.86
CA VAL A 78 3.13 8.96 6.72
C VAL A 78 4.58 8.83 7.20
N PHE A 79 5.33 9.93 7.36
CA PHE A 79 6.72 9.93 7.85
C PHE A 79 6.81 10.17 9.37
N SER A 80 5.67 10.33 10.05
CA SER A 80 5.60 10.68 11.47
C SER A 80 5.16 9.50 12.36
N GLY A 81 5.30 8.28 11.88
CA GLY A 81 4.94 7.06 12.62
C GLY A 81 4.29 5.99 11.74
N ILE A 82 3.89 4.88 12.35
CA ILE A 82 3.23 3.74 11.69
C ILE A 82 1.71 3.96 11.64
N ALA A 83 1.04 3.42 10.63
CA ALA A 83 -0.39 3.57 10.46
C ALA A 83 -1.22 2.81 11.50
N HIS A 84 -2.35 3.39 11.94
CA HIS A 84 -3.49 2.60 12.39
C HIS A 84 -4.21 2.04 11.15
N THR A 85 -4.59 0.78 11.20
CA THR A 85 -5.24 0.09 10.08
C THR A 85 -6.52 -0.58 10.56
N LEU A 86 -7.62 -0.41 9.82
CA LEU A 86 -8.90 -1.04 10.12
C LEU A 86 -9.31 -1.94 8.96
N TYR A 87 -9.43 -3.22 9.22
CA TYR A 87 -10.03 -4.20 8.31
C TYR A 87 -11.51 -4.36 8.62
N LEU A 88 -12.36 -4.27 7.61
CA LEU A 88 -13.80 -4.46 7.66
C LEU A 88 -14.22 -5.57 6.69
N PRO A 89 -14.87 -6.66 7.18
CA PRO A 89 -15.35 -7.75 6.35
C PRO A 89 -16.59 -7.36 5.53
N PRO A 90 -17.07 -8.25 4.63
CA PRO A 90 -18.34 -8.09 3.95
C PRO A 90 -19.50 -7.84 4.91
N ASN A 91 -20.55 -7.15 4.41
CA ASN A 91 -21.78 -6.81 5.15
C ASN A 91 -21.54 -5.93 6.39
N THR A 92 -20.49 -5.09 6.35
CA THR A 92 -20.25 -4.09 7.38
C THR A 92 -20.80 -2.74 6.96
N GLN A 93 -21.71 -2.19 7.74
CA GLN A 93 -22.17 -0.82 7.63
C GLN A 93 -21.46 0.03 8.68
N PHE A 94 -20.81 1.12 8.27
CA PHE A 94 -20.05 1.96 9.18
C PHE A 94 -20.18 3.45 8.88
N THR A 95 -19.90 4.26 9.90
CA THR A 95 -19.69 5.70 9.80
C THR A 95 -18.32 6.02 10.38
N LEU A 96 -17.44 6.57 9.54
CA LEU A 96 -16.13 7.10 9.94
C LEU A 96 -16.24 8.60 10.14
N THR A 97 -15.79 9.10 11.29
CA THR A 97 -15.78 10.51 11.67
C THR A 97 -14.34 10.98 11.83
N ALA A 98 -13.95 12.07 11.16
CA ALA A 98 -12.68 12.73 11.36
C ALA A 98 -12.63 13.43 12.72
N THR A 99 -11.64 13.13 13.56
CA THR A 99 -11.48 13.72 14.90
C THR A 99 -10.36 14.75 14.99
N SER A 100 -9.38 14.71 14.08
CA SER A 100 -8.34 15.75 13.90
C SER A 100 -8.80 16.87 12.96
N ASN A 101 -8.07 18.00 12.92
CA ASN A 101 -8.38 19.13 12.04
C ASN A 101 -8.43 18.72 10.57
N THR A 102 -7.48 17.87 10.16
CA THR A 102 -7.45 17.22 8.85
C THR A 102 -7.22 15.73 9.06
N LEU A 103 -8.00 14.92 8.37
CA LEU A 103 -7.84 13.48 8.30
C LEU A 103 -7.53 13.09 6.87
N ASP A 104 -6.45 12.33 6.66
CA ASP A 104 -6.08 11.70 5.39
C ASP A 104 -6.10 10.19 5.56
N ILE A 105 -6.84 9.49 4.70
CA ILE A 105 -6.95 8.03 4.69
C ILE A 105 -6.79 7.48 3.27
N GLY A 106 -6.11 6.34 3.16
CA GLY A 106 -6.15 5.47 1.99
C GLY A 106 -6.98 4.23 2.29
N TYR A 107 -7.76 3.73 1.34
CA TYR A 107 -8.48 2.50 1.53
C TYR A 107 -8.62 1.69 0.26
N GLY A 108 -8.44 0.37 0.41
CA GLY A 108 -8.59 -0.60 -0.67
C GLY A 108 -9.72 -1.58 -0.37
N TRP A 109 -10.40 -2.06 -1.42
CA TRP A 109 -11.44 -3.06 -1.29
C TRP A 109 -11.49 -3.99 -2.50
N CYS A 110 -11.96 -5.22 -2.26
CA CYS A 110 -12.22 -6.19 -3.30
C CYS A 110 -13.35 -7.14 -2.90
N LEU A 111 -13.92 -7.86 -3.88
CA LEU A 111 -14.89 -8.91 -3.61
C LEU A 111 -14.28 -10.00 -2.74
N ALA A 112 -15.00 -10.35 -1.66
CA ALA A 112 -14.59 -11.36 -0.71
C ALA A 112 -15.66 -12.43 -0.53
N GLU A 113 -15.23 -13.68 -0.42
CA GLU A 113 -16.04 -14.82 -0.06
C GLU A 113 -15.58 -15.34 1.30
N GLY A 114 -16.51 -15.79 2.12
CA GLY A 114 -16.23 -16.29 3.46
C GLY A 114 -16.75 -15.35 4.56
N SER A 115 -16.51 -15.77 5.80
CA SER A 115 -16.88 -15.02 7.00
C SER A 115 -15.61 -14.64 7.75
N PHE A 116 -15.45 -13.36 7.99
CA PHE A 116 -14.29 -12.80 8.65
C PHE A 116 -14.72 -11.82 9.74
N GLU A 117 -13.85 -11.61 10.73
CA GLU A 117 -14.08 -10.63 11.78
C GLU A 117 -13.32 -9.32 11.51
N PRO A 118 -13.88 -8.16 11.88
CA PRO A 118 -13.15 -6.91 11.78
C PRO A 118 -11.92 -6.91 12.67
N LYS A 119 -10.85 -6.25 12.22
CA LYS A 119 -9.61 -6.11 12.99
C LYS A 119 -9.11 -4.69 12.95
N PHE A 120 -8.74 -4.17 14.12
CA PHE A 120 -8.11 -2.87 14.27
C PHE A 120 -6.66 -3.08 14.70
N VAL A 121 -5.73 -2.82 13.78
CA VAL A 121 -4.28 -2.96 13.99
C VAL A 121 -3.73 -1.62 14.42
N LYS A 122 -3.06 -1.59 15.56
CA LYS A 122 -2.39 -0.40 16.08
C LYS A 122 -0.94 -0.35 15.60
N PRO A 123 -0.29 0.83 15.66
CA PRO A 123 1.11 0.99 15.28
C PRO A 123 2.05 -0.02 15.93
N GLU A 124 1.86 -0.28 17.23
CA GLU A 124 2.67 -1.21 18.03
C GLU A 124 2.47 -2.69 17.67
N ASP A 125 1.34 -3.04 17.06
CA ASP A 125 0.99 -4.40 16.65
C ASP A 125 1.41 -4.69 15.20
N THR A 126 1.90 -3.67 14.47
CA THR A 126 2.29 -3.79 13.07
C THR A 126 3.70 -4.36 12.93
N PRO A 127 3.89 -5.52 12.26
CA PRO A 127 5.22 -6.05 11.99
C PRO A 127 6.05 -5.10 11.11
N VAL A 128 7.29 -4.83 11.52
CA VAL A 128 8.26 -4.03 10.78
C VAL A 128 9.39 -4.92 10.28
N VAL A 129 9.64 -4.91 8.97
CA VAL A 129 10.67 -5.72 8.33
C VAL A 129 11.64 -4.83 7.55
N ILE A 130 12.94 -4.95 7.80
CA ILE A 130 14.00 -4.33 6.99
C ILE A 130 14.48 -5.35 5.96
N PHE A 131 14.11 -5.14 4.71
CA PHE A 131 14.38 -6.07 3.62
C PHE A 131 15.36 -5.47 2.61
N GLY A 132 16.01 -6.39 1.83
CA GLY A 132 17.02 -6.02 0.85
C GLY A 132 18.39 -5.84 1.47
N GLY A 133 19.33 -5.29 0.72
CA GLY A 133 20.69 -4.97 1.16
C GLY A 133 21.27 -3.81 0.39
N ASP A 134 22.35 -3.22 0.92
CA ASP A 134 23.04 -2.07 0.36
C ASP A 134 22.03 -0.97 -0.05
N ASN A 135 22.12 -0.39 -1.25
CA ASN A 135 21.18 0.61 -1.74
C ASN A 135 19.81 0.05 -2.20
N ALA A 136 19.53 -1.23 -1.98
CA ALA A 136 18.21 -1.82 -2.15
C ALA A 136 17.53 -2.15 -0.79
N THR A 137 18.09 -1.63 0.31
CA THR A 137 17.47 -1.78 1.63
C THR A 137 16.27 -0.85 1.77
N ARG A 138 15.14 -1.39 2.24
CA ARG A 138 13.88 -0.65 2.50
C ARG A 138 13.17 -1.22 3.72
N GLN A 139 12.24 -0.44 4.26
CA GLN A 139 11.40 -0.84 5.39
C GLN A 139 10.00 -1.20 4.89
N PHE A 140 9.47 -2.33 5.36
CA PHE A 140 8.07 -2.71 5.23
C PHE A 140 7.38 -2.63 6.59
N ASN A 141 6.18 -2.05 6.61
CA ASN A 141 5.23 -2.18 7.71
C ASN A 141 4.08 -3.04 7.19
N ASP A 142 3.97 -4.26 7.68
CA ASP A 142 2.99 -5.24 7.20
C ASP A 142 1.63 -5.02 7.87
N LEU A 143 0.78 -4.19 7.24
CA LEU A 143 -0.53 -3.80 7.78
C LEU A 143 -1.56 -4.94 7.71
N VAL A 144 -1.59 -5.64 6.58
CA VAL A 144 -2.43 -6.82 6.32
C VAL A 144 -1.58 -7.87 5.59
N PRO A 145 -0.74 -8.62 6.33
CA PRO A 145 0.12 -9.65 5.74
C PRO A 145 -0.68 -10.91 5.34
N PRO A 146 -0.09 -11.82 4.55
CA PRO A 146 -0.63 -13.16 4.35
C PRO A 146 -0.91 -13.86 5.69
N GLY A 147 -2.07 -14.52 5.78
CA GLY A 147 -2.53 -15.15 7.02
C GLY A 147 -3.21 -14.20 8.02
N PHE A 148 -3.44 -12.96 7.65
CA PHE A 148 -4.13 -11.96 8.48
C PHE A 148 -5.55 -12.40 8.89
N GLY A 149 -6.20 -13.27 8.11
CA GLY A 149 -7.58 -13.71 8.30
C GLY A 149 -8.57 -12.79 7.63
N CYS A 150 -8.28 -12.41 6.41
CA CYS A 150 -9.15 -11.80 5.41
C CYS A 150 -9.13 -12.64 4.14
N ALA A 151 -9.92 -12.29 3.12
CA ALA A 151 -10.06 -13.14 1.94
C ALA A 151 -8.88 -13.05 0.97
N LYS A 152 -8.54 -11.83 0.53
CA LYS A 152 -7.62 -11.63 -0.60
C LYS A 152 -6.65 -10.46 -0.42
N ILE A 153 -7.06 -9.41 0.33
CA ILE A 153 -6.26 -8.20 0.42
C ILE A 153 -4.94 -8.48 1.14
N VAL A 154 -3.84 -8.00 0.54
CA VAL A 154 -2.58 -7.75 1.21
C VAL A 154 -2.36 -6.24 1.21
N CYS A 155 -1.89 -5.69 2.31
CA CYS A 155 -1.61 -4.26 2.44
C CYS A 155 -0.34 -4.04 3.24
N ARG A 156 0.55 -3.19 2.72
CA ARG A 156 1.79 -2.77 3.40
C ARG A 156 2.18 -1.34 3.08
N GLU A 157 2.80 -0.70 4.04
CA GLU A 157 3.54 0.53 3.81
C GLU A 157 4.99 0.20 3.47
N VAL A 158 5.55 0.91 2.50
CA VAL A 158 6.95 0.76 2.13
C VAL A 158 7.66 2.11 2.22
N TYR A 159 8.78 2.11 2.92
CA TYR A 159 9.65 3.28 3.07
C TYR A 159 11.00 2.97 2.42
N THR A 160 11.32 3.74 1.39
CA THR A 160 12.55 3.63 0.64
C THR A 160 13.44 4.83 0.94
N PRO A 161 14.61 4.64 1.56
CA PRO A 161 15.55 5.72 1.78
C PRO A 161 15.92 6.45 0.48
N SER A 162 16.23 7.75 0.59
CA SER A 162 16.71 8.56 -0.52
C SER A 162 17.81 7.86 -1.32
N GLY A 163 17.65 7.78 -2.65
CA GLY A 163 18.57 7.16 -3.57
C GLY A 163 18.57 5.62 -3.58
N ASN A 164 17.74 4.96 -2.74
CA ASN A 164 17.66 3.51 -2.71
C ASN A 164 16.63 2.98 -3.73
N TRP A 165 16.84 1.72 -4.10
CA TRP A 165 15.91 0.92 -4.88
C TRP A 165 14.92 0.20 -3.97
N SER A 166 13.73 -0.03 -4.49
CA SER A 166 12.63 -0.76 -3.86
C SER A 166 11.92 -1.62 -4.90
N SER A 167 11.11 -2.61 -4.45
CA SER A 167 10.60 -3.64 -5.37
C SER A 167 11.71 -4.25 -6.23
N PHE A 168 12.90 -4.37 -5.63
CA PHE A 168 14.12 -4.81 -6.28
C PHE A 168 14.77 -5.95 -5.48
N PRO A 169 15.29 -7.04 -6.13
CA PRO A 169 15.24 -7.30 -7.58
C PRO A 169 13.84 -7.22 -8.15
N ALA A 170 13.75 -6.84 -9.44
CA ALA A 170 12.48 -6.73 -10.14
C ALA A 170 11.73 -8.07 -10.08
N HIS A 171 10.43 -8.03 -9.83
CA HIS A 171 9.59 -9.21 -9.69
C HIS A 171 8.18 -8.93 -10.22
N LYS A 172 7.42 -10.03 -10.47
CA LYS A 172 6.05 -9.98 -10.96
C LYS A 172 5.15 -10.96 -10.20
N HIS A 173 3.83 -10.75 -10.27
CA HIS A 173 2.79 -11.60 -9.71
C HIS A 173 1.53 -11.53 -10.58
N ASP A 174 1.67 -11.81 -11.86
CA ASP A 174 0.64 -11.63 -12.88
C ASP A 174 0.07 -12.95 -13.43
N LYS A 175 0.64 -14.10 -13.02
CA LYS A 175 0.23 -15.41 -13.51
C LYS A 175 0.24 -16.43 -12.38
N ARG A 176 -0.95 -16.93 -11.99
CA ARG A 176 -1.02 -17.97 -10.95
C ARG A 176 -0.27 -19.23 -11.37
N THR A 177 0.82 -19.53 -10.64
CA THR A 177 1.71 -20.66 -10.93
C THR A 177 1.91 -21.51 -9.69
N LEU A 178 1.88 -22.84 -9.87
CA LEU A 178 2.12 -23.82 -8.82
C LEU A 178 3.33 -24.68 -9.15
N ASP A 179 4.04 -25.16 -8.14
CA ASP A 179 5.06 -26.18 -8.31
C ASP A 179 4.44 -27.56 -8.56
N GLN A 180 5.28 -28.56 -8.81
CA GLN A 180 4.85 -29.94 -9.04
C GLN A 180 4.13 -30.59 -7.84
N LYS A 181 4.26 -30.03 -6.64
CA LYS A 181 3.61 -30.47 -5.40
C LYS A 181 2.32 -29.68 -5.09
N GLY A 182 1.98 -28.70 -5.94
CA GLY A 182 0.81 -27.84 -5.76
C GLY A 182 1.04 -26.65 -4.84
N ASN A 183 2.28 -26.33 -4.44
CA ASN A 183 2.57 -25.12 -3.68
C ASN A 183 2.54 -23.90 -4.59
N LEU A 184 2.02 -22.78 -4.07
CA LEU A 184 1.95 -21.52 -4.81
C LEU A 184 3.37 -20.96 -5.00
N LEU A 185 3.76 -20.75 -6.26
CA LEU A 185 4.98 -20.06 -6.65
C LEU A 185 4.72 -18.60 -6.93
N GLU A 186 3.63 -18.28 -7.63
CA GLU A 186 3.23 -16.94 -8.00
C GLU A 186 1.69 -16.84 -7.98
N PRO A 187 1.09 -15.85 -7.29
CA PRO A 187 -0.33 -15.52 -7.43
C PRO A 187 -0.56 -14.65 -8.67
N GLN A 188 -1.81 -14.54 -9.12
CA GLN A 188 -2.22 -13.48 -10.03
C GLN A 188 -2.92 -12.39 -9.23
N GLN A 189 -2.32 -11.19 -9.18
CA GLN A 189 -2.81 -10.07 -8.35
C GLN A 189 -2.71 -8.74 -9.10
N ASP A 190 -3.74 -7.89 -8.91
CA ASP A 190 -3.66 -6.46 -9.21
C ASP A 190 -2.95 -5.77 -8.05
N GLU A 191 -2.13 -4.75 -8.33
CA GLU A 191 -1.42 -4.00 -7.30
C GLU A 191 -1.44 -2.49 -7.57
N THR A 192 -1.57 -1.69 -6.49
CA THR A 192 -1.41 -0.23 -6.52
C THR A 192 -0.23 0.21 -5.71
N TYR A 193 0.52 1.19 -6.24
CA TYR A 193 1.54 1.96 -5.54
C TYR A 193 1.03 3.37 -5.35
N PHE A 194 0.51 3.70 -4.18
CA PHE A 194 0.08 5.07 -3.86
C PHE A 194 1.21 5.82 -3.17
N TYR A 195 1.74 6.84 -3.84
CA TYR A 195 2.96 7.54 -3.45
C TYR A 195 2.74 8.74 -2.54
N LYS A 196 3.60 8.89 -1.52
CA LYS A 196 3.75 10.14 -0.76
C LYS A 196 5.22 10.48 -0.56
N PHE A 197 5.47 11.79 -0.45
CA PHE A 197 6.81 12.35 -0.23
C PHE A 197 6.75 13.42 0.85
N GLN A 198 7.86 13.64 1.55
CA GLN A 198 7.99 14.69 2.57
C GLN A 198 7.80 16.09 1.99
N LYS A 199 8.10 16.27 0.70
CA LYS A 199 7.95 17.54 -0.04
C LYS A 199 7.28 17.27 -1.38
N PRO A 200 6.41 18.19 -1.84
CA PRO A 200 5.62 17.98 -3.06
C PRO A 200 6.44 17.95 -4.35
N GLU A 201 7.63 18.54 -4.38
CA GLU A 201 8.55 18.52 -5.52
C GLU A 201 9.23 17.16 -5.73
N ALA A 202 9.35 16.34 -4.69
CA ALA A 202 10.00 15.03 -4.73
C ALA A 202 9.24 14.02 -5.60
N TYR A 203 9.96 13.00 -6.07
CA TYR A 203 9.42 11.96 -6.92
C TYR A 203 10.15 10.61 -6.73
N ALA A 204 9.57 9.56 -7.29
CA ALA A 204 10.24 8.30 -7.56
C ALA A 204 10.20 8.00 -9.06
N ILE A 205 11.12 7.20 -9.55
CA ILE A 205 11.03 6.59 -10.87
C ILE A 205 10.59 5.15 -10.66
N GLN A 206 9.56 4.74 -11.36
CA GLN A 206 9.11 3.35 -11.42
C GLN A 206 9.13 2.88 -12.86
N GLN A 207 9.73 1.73 -13.10
CA GLN A 207 9.61 1.02 -14.36
C GLN A 207 8.52 -0.04 -14.21
N VAL A 208 7.73 -0.24 -15.25
CA VAL A 208 6.81 -1.38 -15.40
C VAL A 208 7.10 -1.99 -16.75
N TYR A 209 7.50 -3.27 -16.78
CA TYR A 209 7.86 -3.93 -18.02
C TYR A 209 7.50 -5.41 -18.02
N THR A 210 7.22 -5.94 -19.21
CA THR A 210 6.99 -7.36 -19.48
C THR A 210 8.08 -7.91 -20.38
N LYS A 211 8.29 -9.23 -20.34
CA LYS A 211 9.20 -9.92 -21.24
C LYS A 211 8.36 -10.83 -22.17
N SER A 212 8.71 -10.88 -23.46
CA SER A 212 7.97 -11.65 -24.47
C SER A 212 8.00 -13.15 -24.21
N ASP A 213 9.06 -13.68 -23.59
CA ASP A 213 9.23 -15.08 -23.21
C ASP A 213 8.35 -15.48 -22.00
N ASP A 214 7.87 -14.51 -21.20
CA ASP A 214 6.86 -14.74 -20.16
C ASP A 214 5.45 -14.96 -20.73
N ASN A 215 5.27 -14.74 -22.03
CA ASN A 215 3.96 -14.76 -22.70
C ASN A 215 2.91 -13.87 -21.99
N PRO A 216 3.19 -12.57 -21.85
CA PRO A 216 2.37 -11.65 -21.06
C PRO A 216 0.99 -11.43 -21.69
N VAL A 217 0.01 -11.09 -20.85
CA VAL A 217 -1.34 -10.71 -21.31
C VAL A 217 -1.31 -9.38 -22.07
N GLU A 218 -0.42 -8.48 -21.66
CA GLU A 218 -0.20 -7.17 -22.29
C GLU A 218 1.30 -6.87 -22.30
N GLU A 219 1.80 -6.35 -23.43
CA GLU A 219 3.17 -5.85 -23.52
C GLU A 219 3.25 -4.44 -22.92
N ILE A 220 4.10 -4.28 -21.90
CA ILE A 220 4.34 -3.02 -21.21
C ILE A 220 5.85 -2.75 -21.18
N ASP A 221 6.27 -1.53 -21.46
CA ASP A 221 7.61 -1.01 -21.23
C ASP A 221 7.50 0.49 -20.95
N GLU A 222 7.15 0.82 -19.69
CA GLU A 222 6.97 2.20 -19.25
C GLU A 222 7.95 2.55 -18.14
N ILE A 223 8.54 3.73 -18.23
CA ILE A 223 9.28 4.38 -17.15
C ILE A 223 8.51 5.62 -16.74
N VAL A 224 8.03 5.65 -15.51
CA VAL A 224 7.16 6.72 -15.02
C VAL A 224 7.79 7.49 -13.88
N LYS A 225 7.49 8.79 -13.83
CA LYS A 225 7.81 9.69 -12.74
C LYS A 225 6.59 9.80 -11.81
N ALA A 226 6.62 9.06 -10.69
CA ALA A 226 5.58 9.09 -9.68
C ALA A 226 5.80 10.26 -8.72
N LYS A 227 4.78 11.08 -8.49
CA LYS A 227 4.79 12.25 -7.62
C LYS A 227 3.88 12.06 -6.41
N HIS A 228 3.88 13.04 -5.50
CA HIS A 228 3.03 13.04 -4.31
C HIS A 228 1.55 12.88 -4.67
N ASN A 229 0.91 11.87 -4.05
CA ASN A 229 -0.47 11.44 -4.29
C ASN A 229 -0.75 10.76 -5.64
N ASP A 230 0.25 10.49 -6.47
CA ASP A 230 0.05 9.65 -7.66
C ASP A 230 -0.18 8.19 -7.25
N VAL A 231 -0.91 7.46 -8.08
CA VAL A 231 -0.95 6.00 -8.05
C VAL A 231 -0.29 5.46 -9.31
N VAL A 232 0.60 4.49 -9.14
CA VAL A 232 1.05 3.62 -10.24
C VAL A 232 0.31 2.30 -10.11
N MET A 233 -0.36 1.90 -11.18
CA MET A 233 -1.07 0.64 -11.30
C MET A 233 -0.13 -0.42 -11.88
N ILE A 234 -0.16 -1.62 -11.30
CA ILE A 234 0.59 -2.78 -11.80
C ILE A 234 -0.43 -3.83 -12.25
N PRO A 235 -0.84 -3.80 -13.52
CA PRO A 235 -1.73 -4.82 -14.06
C PRO A 235 -0.99 -6.15 -14.34
N CYS A 236 0.29 -6.07 -14.69
CA CYS A 236 1.19 -7.20 -14.93
C CYS A 236 2.63 -6.72 -15.02
N GLY A 237 3.58 -7.67 -15.08
CA GLY A 237 4.99 -7.43 -15.34
C GLY A 237 5.83 -7.04 -14.13
N TYR A 238 7.11 -6.86 -14.39
CA TYR A 238 8.13 -6.49 -13.43
C TYR A 238 8.05 -4.99 -13.13
N HIS A 239 8.23 -4.58 -11.86
CA HIS A 239 7.88 -3.19 -11.48
C HIS A 239 8.82 -2.58 -10.41
N PRO A 240 10.14 -2.49 -10.68
CA PRO A 240 11.09 -1.89 -9.73
C PRO A 240 10.88 -0.38 -9.58
N VAL A 241 11.31 0.13 -8.40
CA VAL A 241 11.21 1.55 -8.01
C VAL A 241 12.58 2.06 -7.59
N VAL A 242 12.88 3.33 -7.87
CA VAL A 242 14.00 4.05 -7.26
C VAL A 242 13.54 5.38 -6.69
N ALA A 243 13.90 5.65 -5.42
CA ALA A 243 13.65 6.94 -4.77
C ALA A 243 14.60 8.00 -5.28
N GLU A 244 14.11 9.23 -5.53
CA GLU A 244 14.96 10.38 -5.87
C GLU A 244 16.02 10.60 -4.80
N HIS A 245 17.23 11.00 -5.22
CA HIS A 245 18.28 11.41 -4.28
C HIS A 245 17.84 12.68 -3.51
N GLY A 246 18.01 12.67 -2.18
CA GLY A 246 17.65 13.78 -1.30
C GLY A 246 16.31 13.60 -0.58
N PHE A 247 15.40 12.75 -1.06
CA PHE A 247 14.06 12.55 -0.50
C PHE A 247 13.77 11.08 -0.25
N HIS A 248 13.25 10.77 0.94
CA HIS A 248 12.68 9.46 1.21
C HIS A 248 11.36 9.29 0.47
N CYS A 249 11.15 8.09 -0.05
CA CYS A 249 9.93 7.71 -0.74
C CYS A 249 9.07 6.83 0.17
N TYR A 250 7.79 7.13 0.23
CA TYR A 250 6.75 6.28 0.79
C TYR A 250 5.81 5.84 -0.33
N TYR A 251 5.40 4.59 -0.29
CA TYR A 251 4.22 4.16 -1.00
C TYR A 251 3.40 3.16 -0.18
N LEU A 252 2.09 3.24 -0.36
CA LEU A 252 1.13 2.30 0.19
C LEU A 252 0.79 1.29 -0.89
N ASN A 253 1.12 0.03 -0.67
CA ASN A 253 0.73 -1.07 -1.53
C ASN A 253 -0.58 -1.69 -1.05
N PHE A 254 -1.49 -1.88 -2.01
CA PHE A 254 -2.59 -2.81 -1.92
C PHE A 254 -2.45 -3.83 -3.03
N LEU A 255 -2.64 -5.10 -2.68
CA LEU A 255 -2.69 -6.23 -3.62
C LEU A 255 -3.98 -7.00 -3.38
N ALA A 256 -4.61 -7.46 -4.46
CA ALA A 256 -5.73 -8.41 -4.37
C ALA A 256 -5.77 -9.28 -5.63
N GLY A 257 -6.09 -10.56 -5.47
CA GLY A 257 -6.11 -11.47 -6.61
C GLY A 257 -6.60 -12.87 -6.30
N THR A 258 -5.94 -13.86 -6.87
CA THR A 258 -6.31 -15.27 -6.71
C THR A 258 -6.02 -15.80 -5.32
N ASP A 259 -4.98 -15.29 -4.66
CA ASP A 259 -4.49 -15.78 -3.37
C ASP A 259 -4.06 -14.60 -2.48
N GLN A 260 -4.22 -14.69 -1.16
CA GLN A 260 -3.66 -13.75 -0.20
C GLN A 260 -2.19 -14.12 0.03
N SER A 261 -1.30 -13.61 -0.81
CA SER A 261 0.10 -14.03 -0.85
C SER A 261 1.03 -12.88 -1.21
N LEU A 262 2.30 -13.02 -0.86
CA LEU A 262 3.43 -12.18 -1.29
C LEU A 262 4.45 -12.98 -2.12
N ALA A 263 4.11 -14.21 -2.49
CA ALA A 263 4.91 -14.97 -3.44
C ALA A 263 4.97 -14.21 -4.78
N ASN A 264 6.09 -14.30 -5.46
CA ASN A 264 6.32 -13.60 -6.71
C ASN A 264 7.40 -14.31 -7.53
N THR A 265 7.48 -13.99 -8.81
CA THR A 265 8.55 -14.47 -9.69
C THR A 265 9.53 -13.32 -9.92
N THR A 266 10.78 -13.52 -9.50
CA THR A 266 11.88 -12.57 -9.74
C THR A 266 12.29 -12.61 -11.21
N ASP A 267 12.66 -11.46 -11.76
CA ASP A 267 13.28 -11.38 -13.08
C ASP A 267 14.60 -12.18 -13.07
N PRO A 268 14.75 -13.22 -13.92
CA PRO A 268 15.93 -14.06 -13.94
C PRO A 268 17.24 -13.31 -14.16
N ASP A 269 17.21 -12.20 -14.90
CA ASP A 269 18.41 -11.37 -15.14
C ASP A 269 18.90 -10.66 -13.87
N HIS A 270 18.04 -10.54 -12.85
CA HIS A 270 18.31 -9.84 -11.60
C HIS A 270 18.37 -10.74 -10.35
N GLU A 271 18.08 -12.03 -10.47
CA GLU A 271 18.01 -12.97 -9.33
C GLU A 271 19.33 -13.07 -8.56
N TRP A 272 20.47 -13.01 -9.26
CA TRP A 272 21.79 -13.05 -8.66
C TRP A 272 22.04 -11.95 -7.61
N ILE A 273 21.32 -10.83 -7.69
CA ILE A 273 21.45 -9.66 -6.79
C ILE A 273 21.12 -10.03 -5.34
N TYR A 274 20.22 -10.98 -5.08
CA TYR A 274 19.94 -11.47 -3.72
C TYR A 274 21.21 -11.97 -3.00
N HIS A 275 22.18 -12.45 -3.73
CA HIS A 275 23.44 -12.98 -3.21
C HIS A 275 24.58 -11.96 -3.18
N SER A 276 24.37 -10.75 -3.68
CA SER A 276 25.39 -9.70 -3.73
C SER A 276 25.40 -8.78 -2.51
N TRP A 277 24.32 -8.76 -1.75
CA TRP A 277 24.14 -7.83 -0.63
C TRP A 277 25.10 -8.10 0.52
N THR A 278 25.72 -7.05 1.04
CA THR A 278 26.75 -7.14 2.10
C THR A 278 26.32 -6.48 3.40
N SER A 279 25.39 -5.49 3.35
CA SER A 279 25.01 -4.72 4.53
C SER A 279 23.54 -4.25 4.45
N LYS A 280 23.03 -3.74 5.55
CA LYS A 280 21.77 -3.00 5.59
C LYS A 280 22.05 -1.51 5.63
N ASP A 281 21.17 -0.71 5.04
CA ASP A 281 21.25 0.74 5.12
C ASP A 281 21.05 1.22 6.56
N PRO A 282 22.01 1.91 7.18
CA PRO A 282 21.93 2.32 8.59
C PRO A 282 20.88 3.39 8.86
N ARG A 283 20.28 4.02 7.83
CA ARG A 283 19.19 4.98 7.98
C ARG A 283 17.86 4.34 8.39
N LEU A 284 17.74 3.02 8.28
CA LEU A 284 16.51 2.29 8.60
C LEU A 284 16.51 1.77 10.06
N PRO A 285 15.34 1.76 10.72
CA PRO A 285 14.01 2.11 10.21
C PRO A 285 13.81 3.63 10.08
N LEU A 286 13.08 4.07 9.03
CA LEU A 286 12.71 5.48 8.85
C LEU A 286 11.56 5.90 9.77
N VAL A 287 10.65 4.98 10.08
CA VAL A 287 9.52 5.22 10.99
C VAL A 287 9.39 4.07 11.99
N THR A 288 8.92 4.40 13.19
CA THR A 288 8.65 3.44 14.27
C THR A 288 7.34 3.78 14.96
N ALA A 289 6.74 2.82 15.68
CA ALA A 289 5.53 3.05 16.46
C ALA A 289 5.74 4.09 17.58
N ALA A 290 6.95 4.20 18.11
CA ALA A 290 7.29 5.21 19.13
C ALA A 290 7.11 6.65 18.61
N MET A 291 7.27 6.90 17.31
CA MET A 291 7.11 8.22 16.73
C MET A 291 5.67 8.72 16.80
N ASN A 292 4.67 7.84 16.82
CA ASN A 292 3.27 8.21 17.00
C ASN A 292 3.04 8.95 18.35
N HIS A 293 3.81 8.63 19.38
CA HIS A 293 3.70 9.26 20.70
C HIS A 293 4.36 10.64 20.77
N LEU A 294 5.36 10.92 19.91
CA LEU A 294 6.08 12.19 19.93
C LEU A 294 5.27 13.34 19.33
N ASN A 295 4.25 13.05 18.51
CA ASN A 295 3.40 14.05 17.88
C ASN A 295 2.49 14.80 18.85
N LEU A 296 2.28 14.31 20.08
CA LEU A 296 1.43 14.94 21.10
C LEU A 296 2.11 16.06 21.87
N SER A 297 3.43 16.10 21.93
CA SER A 297 4.18 17.09 22.72
C SER A 297 4.32 18.45 22.05
N ASN A 298 3.93 18.59 20.78
CA ASN A 298 4.09 19.82 19.99
C ASN A 298 2.78 20.57 19.70
N GLU A 299 1.65 20.14 20.25
CA GLU A 299 0.34 20.80 20.10
C GLU A 299 -0.19 21.45 21.41
N ILE A 300 0.71 21.70 22.41
CA ILE A 300 0.37 22.44 23.65
C ILE A 300 0.94 23.85 23.59
#